data_7596a8044d6e663dea9cd9c66a10b343
#
_entry.id   7596a8044d6e663dea9cd9c66a10b343
#
_cell.length_a   1.000
_cell.length_b   1.000
_cell.length_c   1.000
_cell.angle_alpha   90.00
_cell.angle_beta   90.00
_cell.angle_gamma   90.00
#
_symmetry.space_group_name_H-M   'P 1'
#
loop_
_entity.id
_entity.type
_entity.pdbx_description
1 polymer ?
#
loop_
_entity_poly.entity_id
_entity_poly.type
_entity_poly.pdbx_seq_one_letter_code
_entity_poly.pdbx_strand_id
1 'polypeptide(L)'
;SVIVASALRHTIVNYSDIYQTQYSEEDYYNYLYTGQMPTGTKYFAGELAFTSAIDYVTRADLPMLYSLTGHGETALSAAYQGYITGDNIGMAELSLLTVDGIPADCTAILIANPTSDINADERDMLSRYLVEGGNILLITGYDHYSETAMPNLAALCGEMGLESVDGLVFESSRDRYNGYPYTLLPSIGTTGPMEGVDNVRYALMNAAHGIIANGSGATVYPILSTSSQAYVKSLAQELTTFEKEDGDISGTCY
;
A
#
# COMPACT_ATOMS: atom_id res chain seq x y z
N SER A 1 22.68 24.74 -2.35
CA SER A 1 21.28 24.61 -2.79
C SER A 1 21.12 25.21 -4.19
N VAL A 2 20.19 24.68 -4.95
CA VAL A 2 19.79 25.16 -6.28
C VAL A 2 18.31 25.55 -6.19
N ILE A 3 17.94 26.71 -6.76
CA ILE A 3 16.55 27.13 -6.88
C ILE A 3 16.06 26.73 -8.27
N VAL A 4 14.95 25.99 -8.30
CA VAL A 4 14.21 25.65 -9.53
C VAL A 4 12.92 26.47 -9.50
N ALA A 5 12.63 27.21 -10.57
CA ALA A 5 11.47 28.11 -10.59
C ALA A 5 10.79 28.14 -11.97
N SER A 6 9.49 28.35 -11.95
CA SER A 6 8.63 28.62 -13.11
C SER A 6 7.77 29.86 -12.84
N ALA A 7 6.83 30.15 -13.74
CA ALA A 7 5.84 31.18 -13.51
C ALA A 7 4.80 30.79 -12.44
N LEU A 8 4.64 29.50 -12.15
CA LEU A 8 3.66 28.98 -11.19
C LEU A 8 4.20 28.97 -9.75
N ARG A 9 5.42 28.45 -9.56
CA ARG A 9 6.02 28.26 -8.23
C ARG A 9 7.53 28.05 -8.29
N HIS A 10 8.15 27.94 -7.14
CA HIS A 10 9.56 27.61 -7.03
C HIS A 10 9.78 26.58 -5.92
N THR A 11 10.91 25.89 -5.97
CA THR A 11 11.39 24.98 -4.94
C THR A 11 12.91 25.05 -4.82
N ILE A 12 13.43 24.52 -3.71
CA ILE A 12 14.86 24.46 -3.41
C ILE A 12 15.31 23.01 -3.37
N VAL A 13 16.28 22.69 -4.23
CA VAL A 13 16.99 21.40 -4.20
C VAL A 13 18.24 21.59 -3.35
N ASN A 14 18.33 20.86 -2.23
CA ASN A 14 19.48 20.95 -1.35
C ASN A 14 20.64 20.09 -1.82
N TYR A 15 21.84 20.35 -1.31
CA TYR A 15 23.01 19.54 -1.61
C TYR A 15 22.84 18.08 -1.20
N SER A 16 22.15 17.82 -0.09
CA SER A 16 21.80 16.48 0.42
C SER A 16 20.89 15.69 -0.52
N ASP A 17 20.09 16.39 -1.32
CA ASP A 17 19.17 15.77 -2.27
C ASP A 17 19.92 15.40 -3.58
N ILE A 18 20.98 16.18 -3.90
CA ILE A 18 21.82 15.96 -5.08
C ILE A 18 22.87 14.87 -4.84
N TYR A 19 23.44 14.84 -3.62
CA TYR A 19 24.45 13.87 -3.24
C TYR A 19 23.98 13.10 -2.00
N GLN A 20 23.71 11.83 -2.19
CA GLN A 20 23.31 10.93 -1.11
C GLN A 20 24.47 10.06 -0.65
N THR A 21 24.39 9.55 0.56
CA THR A 21 25.39 8.64 1.13
C THR A 21 24.81 7.25 1.20
N GLN A 22 25.47 6.30 0.57
CA GLN A 22 25.16 4.89 0.67
C GLN A 22 26.10 4.23 1.67
N TYR A 23 25.55 3.39 2.52
CA TYR A 23 26.29 2.57 3.47
C TYR A 23 26.28 1.13 2.97
N SER A 24 27.42 0.46 3.04
CA SER A 24 27.56 -0.96 2.74
C SER A 24 27.12 -1.82 3.94
N GLU A 25 26.92 -3.11 3.72
CA GLU A 25 26.72 -4.06 4.82
C GLU A 25 27.90 -4.07 5.79
N GLU A 26 29.14 -3.90 5.29
CA GLU A 26 30.35 -3.81 6.10
C GLU A 26 30.32 -2.55 6.97
N ASP A 27 29.87 -1.41 6.44
CA ASP A 27 29.68 -0.18 7.22
C ASP A 27 28.69 -0.40 8.36
N TYR A 28 27.60 -1.12 8.09
CA TYR A 28 26.59 -1.44 9.09
C TYR A 28 27.14 -2.36 10.20
N TYR A 29 27.84 -3.43 9.82
CA TYR A 29 28.47 -4.32 10.81
C TYR A 29 29.55 -3.60 11.61
N ASN A 30 30.39 -2.79 10.99
CA ASN A 30 31.42 -2.00 11.68
C ASN A 30 30.78 -1.05 12.72
N TYR A 31 29.67 -0.41 12.37
CA TYR A 31 28.91 0.42 13.32
C TYR A 31 28.41 -0.39 14.52
N LEU A 32 27.85 -1.57 14.28
CA LEU A 32 27.36 -2.45 15.36
C LEU A 32 28.47 -2.89 16.32
N TYR A 33 29.68 -3.18 15.79
CA TYR A 33 30.79 -3.67 16.61
C TYR A 33 31.59 -2.55 17.26
N THR A 34 31.74 -1.41 16.64
CA THR A 34 32.64 -0.33 17.10
C THR A 34 31.90 0.88 17.67
N GLY A 35 30.62 1.04 17.37
CA GLY A 35 29.83 2.23 17.69
C GLY A 35 30.24 3.48 16.89
N GLN A 36 31.18 3.37 15.93
CA GLN A 36 31.62 4.47 15.11
C GLN A 36 30.72 4.65 13.90
N MET A 37 30.20 5.87 13.71
CA MET A 37 29.37 6.20 12.54
C MET A 37 30.19 6.03 11.25
N PRO A 38 29.69 5.22 10.29
CA PRO A 38 30.39 5.03 9.03
C PRO A 38 30.37 6.30 8.18
N THR A 39 31.41 6.49 7.38
CA THR A 39 31.50 7.61 6.44
C THR A 39 30.65 7.41 5.19
N GLY A 40 30.40 6.16 4.83
CA GLY A 40 29.65 5.77 3.63
C GLY A 40 30.30 6.27 2.32
N THR A 41 29.70 5.90 1.22
CA THR A 41 30.11 6.37 -0.13
C THR A 41 29.09 7.35 -0.68
N LYS A 42 29.53 8.53 -1.07
CA LYS A 42 28.65 9.53 -1.71
C LYS A 42 28.46 9.18 -3.18
N TYR A 43 27.20 9.22 -3.62
CA TYR A 43 26.84 9.08 -5.02
C TYR A 43 25.95 10.24 -5.47
N PHE A 44 25.95 10.49 -6.78
CA PHE A 44 25.15 11.55 -7.38
C PHE A 44 23.71 11.06 -7.60
N ALA A 45 22.74 11.69 -6.92
CA ALA A 45 21.31 11.45 -7.04
C ALA A 45 20.56 12.64 -7.67
N GLY A 46 21.30 13.56 -8.29
CA GLY A 46 20.76 14.83 -8.78
C GLY A 46 19.74 14.69 -9.90
N GLU A 47 19.79 13.61 -10.68
CA GLU A 47 18.79 13.37 -11.74
C GLU A 47 17.38 13.34 -11.16
N LEU A 48 17.15 12.50 -10.17
CA LEU A 48 15.84 12.40 -9.51
C LEU A 48 15.43 13.72 -8.84
N ALA A 49 16.38 14.34 -8.10
CA ALA A 49 16.11 15.57 -7.37
C ALA A 49 15.72 16.73 -8.31
N PHE A 50 16.41 16.89 -9.44
CA PHE A 50 16.08 17.92 -10.42
C PHE A 50 14.82 17.60 -11.23
N THR A 51 14.59 16.34 -11.60
CA THR A 51 13.38 15.92 -12.33
C THR A 51 12.13 16.15 -11.48
N SER A 52 12.16 15.75 -10.22
CA SER A 52 11.06 16.02 -9.28
C SER A 52 10.84 17.51 -9.08
N ALA A 53 11.91 18.30 -8.92
CA ALA A 53 11.79 19.75 -8.76
C ALA A 53 11.22 20.44 -10.01
N ILE A 54 11.60 20.00 -11.22
CA ILE A 54 11.07 20.53 -12.49
C ILE A 54 9.59 20.17 -12.62
N ASP A 55 9.22 18.91 -12.35
CA ASP A 55 7.82 18.47 -12.35
C ASP A 55 7.00 19.32 -11.38
N TYR A 56 7.47 19.51 -10.15
CA TYR A 56 6.80 20.33 -9.14
C TYR A 56 6.51 21.75 -9.63
N VAL A 57 7.51 22.43 -10.23
CA VAL A 57 7.34 23.84 -10.62
C VAL A 57 6.57 24.03 -11.92
N THR A 58 6.48 22.99 -12.77
CA THR A 58 5.83 23.09 -14.09
C THR A 58 4.43 22.51 -14.12
N ARG A 59 4.08 21.57 -13.23
CA ARG A 59 2.75 20.97 -13.15
C ARG A 59 1.73 22.00 -12.65
N ALA A 60 0.62 22.17 -13.36
CA ALA A 60 -0.40 23.12 -12.97
C ALA A 60 -1.09 22.72 -11.67
N ASP A 61 -1.57 21.49 -11.61
CA ASP A 61 -2.24 20.92 -10.45
C ASP A 61 -1.41 19.78 -9.87
N LEU A 62 -1.15 19.81 -8.59
CA LEU A 62 -0.48 18.73 -7.88
C LEU A 62 -1.52 17.71 -7.40
N PRO A 63 -1.26 16.41 -7.53
CA PRO A 63 -2.16 15.39 -7.00
C PRO A 63 -2.26 15.49 -5.49
N MET A 64 -3.46 15.24 -4.95
CA MET A 64 -3.73 15.24 -3.51
C MET A 64 -4.19 13.86 -3.07
N LEU A 65 -3.50 13.27 -2.10
CA LEU A 65 -3.89 12.06 -1.39
C LEU A 65 -4.55 12.45 -0.07
N TYR A 66 -5.80 12.06 0.11
CA TYR A 66 -6.53 12.26 1.35
C TYR A 66 -6.52 10.99 2.19
N SER A 67 -5.95 11.03 3.38
CA SER A 67 -6.01 9.93 4.34
C SER A 67 -7.33 9.98 5.08
N LEU A 68 -8.15 8.93 4.96
CA LEU A 68 -9.40 8.81 5.70
C LEU A 68 -9.11 8.72 7.19
N THR A 69 -9.96 9.34 7.99
CA THR A 69 -9.90 9.35 9.45
C THR A 69 -11.30 9.22 10.05
N GLY A 70 -11.40 8.60 11.22
CA GLY A 70 -12.66 8.42 11.93
C GLY A 70 -13.00 6.97 12.25
N HIS A 71 -12.31 6.00 11.65
CA HIS A 71 -12.58 4.57 11.80
C HIS A 71 -11.39 3.83 12.40
N GLY A 72 -10.47 4.53 13.08
CA GLY A 72 -9.29 3.97 13.73
C GLY A 72 -8.18 3.60 12.75
N GLU A 73 -8.09 4.30 11.64
CA GLU A 73 -7.08 4.10 10.61
C GLU A 73 -5.66 4.30 11.16
N THR A 74 -4.73 3.54 10.64
CA THR A 74 -3.32 3.65 11.00
C THR A 74 -2.66 4.76 10.19
N ALA A 75 -2.00 5.69 10.86
CA ALA A 75 -1.22 6.74 10.19
C ALA A 75 -0.02 6.14 9.43
N LEU A 76 0.23 6.62 8.23
CA LEU A 76 1.43 6.25 7.48
C LEU A 76 2.69 6.67 8.25
N SER A 77 3.71 5.83 8.22
CA SER A 77 5.01 6.18 8.79
C SER A 77 5.63 7.38 8.08
N ALA A 78 6.48 8.14 8.77
CA ALA A 78 7.18 9.28 8.19
C ALA A 78 7.99 8.93 6.93
N ALA A 79 8.48 7.70 6.82
CA ALA A 79 9.18 7.21 5.64
C ALA A 79 8.25 7.13 4.42
N TYR A 80 7.07 6.52 4.57
CA TYR A 80 6.08 6.45 3.49
C TYR A 80 5.54 7.83 3.11
N GLN A 81 5.26 8.68 4.08
CA GLN A 81 4.88 10.07 3.81
C GLN A 81 5.97 10.80 3.01
N GLY A 82 7.24 10.56 3.34
CA GLY A 82 8.39 11.12 2.62
C GLY A 82 8.48 10.66 1.16
N TYR A 83 8.16 9.40 0.86
CA TYR A 83 8.09 8.92 -0.52
C TYR A 83 6.96 9.59 -1.31
N ILE A 84 5.76 9.65 -0.74
CA ILE A 84 4.57 10.26 -1.37
C ILE A 84 4.84 11.75 -1.67
N THR A 85 5.32 12.49 -0.68
CA THR A 85 5.60 13.92 -0.85
C THR A 85 6.82 14.19 -1.74
N GLY A 86 7.78 13.25 -1.78
CA GLY A 86 8.93 13.29 -2.71
C GLY A 86 8.53 13.18 -4.18
N ASP A 87 7.40 12.53 -4.46
CA ASP A 87 6.79 12.46 -5.79
C ASP A 87 5.81 13.61 -6.08
N ASN A 88 5.91 14.70 -5.32
CA ASN A 88 5.07 15.90 -5.43
C ASN A 88 3.56 15.65 -5.21
N ILE A 89 3.20 14.62 -4.45
CA ILE A 89 1.83 14.35 -4.04
C ILE A 89 1.58 15.04 -2.69
N GLY A 90 0.61 15.95 -2.67
CA GLY A 90 0.15 16.57 -1.43
C GLY A 90 -0.60 15.57 -0.55
N MET A 91 -0.58 15.77 0.77
CA MET A 91 -1.30 14.92 1.71
C MET A 91 -2.17 15.76 2.63
N ALA A 92 -3.40 15.30 2.88
CA ALA A 92 -4.32 15.89 3.84
C ALA A 92 -5.15 14.79 4.54
N GLU A 93 -5.76 15.11 5.65
CA GLU A 93 -6.72 14.25 6.33
C GLU A 93 -8.14 14.53 5.81
N LEU A 94 -8.98 13.49 5.76
CA LEU A 94 -10.38 13.57 5.37
C LEU A 94 -11.23 12.78 6.36
N SER A 95 -12.20 13.46 6.97
CA SER A 95 -13.25 12.79 7.75
C SER A 95 -14.57 12.94 7.01
N LEU A 96 -15.08 11.84 6.46
CA LEU A 96 -16.37 11.82 5.74
C LEU A 96 -17.57 12.14 6.66
N LEU A 97 -17.39 11.99 7.98
CA LEU A 97 -18.41 12.38 8.96
C LEU A 97 -18.63 13.89 9.07
N THR A 98 -17.69 14.69 8.59
CA THR A 98 -17.69 16.16 8.79
C THR A 98 -17.81 16.96 7.51
N VAL A 99 -17.88 16.30 6.36
CA VAL A 99 -17.96 16.93 5.05
C VAL A 99 -19.21 16.49 4.30
N ASP A 100 -19.74 17.37 3.45
CA ASP A 100 -20.89 17.06 2.60
C ASP A 100 -20.49 16.31 1.30
N GLY A 101 -19.20 16.18 1.02
CA GLY A 101 -18.65 15.51 -0.16
C GLY A 101 -17.13 15.47 -0.18
N ILE A 102 -16.59 14.64 -1.07
CA ILE A 102 -15.14 14.51 -1.25
C ILE A 102 -14.62 15.79 -1.91
N PRO A 103 -13.47 16.35 -1.43
CA PRO A 103 -12.87 17.55 -2.00
C PRO A 103 -12.60 17.44 -3.50
N ALA A 104 -12.85 18.49 -4.25
CA ALA A 104 -12.73 18.49 -5.71
C ALA A 104 -11.29 18.32 -6.21
N ASP A 105 -10.30 18.61 -5.37
CA ASP A 105 -8.86 18.39 -5.64
C ASP A 105 -8.39 16.99 -5.22
N CYS A 106 -9.27 16.15 -4.67
CA CYS A 106 -8.93 14.79 -4.26
C CYS A 106 -8.60 13.92 -5.47
N THR A 107 -7.34 13.52 -5.58
CA THR A 107 -6.88 12.59 -6.61
C THR A 107 -7.02 11.14 -6.19
N ALA A 108 -6.79 10.86 -4.89
CA ALA A 108 -6.97 9.55 -4.31
C ALA A 108 -7.29 9.63 -2.82
N ILE A 109 -7.99 8.62 -2.31
CA ILE A 109 -8.26 8.43 -0.90
C ILE A 109 -7.47 7.22 -0.41
N LEU A 110 -6.77 7.38 0.71
CA LEU A 110 -6.12 6.30 1.43
C LEU A 110 -7.01 5.89 2.62
N ILE A 111 -7.36 4.61 2.68
CA ILE A 111 -8.00 3.97 3.84
C ILE A 111 -7.00 2.96 4.38
N ALA A 112 -6.33 3.30 5.47
CA ALA A 112 -5.19 2.54 5.98
C ALA A 112 -5.54 1.76 7.24
N ASN A 113 -5.80 0.47 7.10
CA ASN A 113 -6.05 -0.48 8.18
C ASN A 113 -7.09 0.04 9.20
N PRO A 114 -8.34 0.31 8.76
CA PRO A 114 -9.40 0.74 9.66
C PRO A 114 -9.67 -0.35 10.70
N THR A 115 -10.05 0.04 11.91
CA THR A 115 -10.41 -0.87 13.01
C THR A 115 -11.92 -0.92 13.27
N SER A 116 -12.68 -0.09 12.56
CA SER A 116 -14.16 -0.10 12.57
C SER A 116 -14.70 0.20 11.19
N ASP A 117 -15.93 -0.25 10.93
CA ASP A 117 -16.61 -0.08 9.65
C ASP A 117 -16.97 1.40 9.38
N ILE A 118 -17.02 1.75 8.11
CA ILE A 118 -17.65 2.98 7.64
C ILE A 118 -19.18 2.86 7.74
N ASN A 119 -19.89 3.98 7.82
CA ASN A 119 -21.34 3.93 7.80
C ASN A 119 -21.90 3.90 6.34
N ALA A 120 -23.22 3.75 6.20
CA ALA A 120 -23.85 3.63 4.89
C ALA A 120 -23.73 4.91 4.04
N ASP A 121 -23.80 6.09 4.65
CA ASP A 121 -23.70 7.37 3.93
C ASP A 121 -22.27 7.58 3.42
N GLU A 122 -21.28 7.21 4.21
CA GLU A 122 -19.85 7.23 3.83
C GLU A 122 -19.55 6.26 2.70
N ARG A 123 -20.09 5.02 2.78
CA ARG A 123 -19.99 4.04 1.69
C ARG A 123 -20.58 4.62 0.39
N ASP A 124 -21.77 5.19 0.44
CA ASP A 124 -22.45 5.75 -0.74
C ASP A 124 -21.67 6.95 -1.31
N MET A 125 -20.99 7.73 -0.47
CA MET A 125 -20.09 8.81 -0.89
C MET A 125 -18.85 8.27 -1.60
N LEU A 126 -18.21 7.24 -1.06
CA LEU A 126 -17.03 6.57 -1.63
C LEU A 126 -17.39 5.84 -2.94
N SER A 127 -18.54 5.15 -2.98
CA SER A 127 -19.03 4.47 -4.19
C SER A 127 -19.26 5.48 -5.32
N ARG A 128 -19.89 6.61 -5.03
CA ARG A 128 -20.10 7.67 -6.03
C ARG A 128 -18.75 8.23 -6.52
N TYR A 129 -17.81 8.47 -5.63
CA TYR A 129 -16.47 8.94 -5.97
C TYR A 129 -15.75 7.97 -6.92
N LEU A 130 -15.84 6.66 -6.68
CA LEU A 130 -15.27 5.64 -7.57
C LEU A 130 -15.96 5.60 -8.93
N VAL A 131 -17.29 5.70 -8.97
CA VAL A 131 -18.07 5.75 -10.23
C VAL A 131 -17.72 6.99 -11.06
N GLU A 132 -17.38 8.10 -10.43
CA GLU A 132 -16.95 9.34 -11.08
C GLU A 132 -15.47 9.30 -11.51
N GLY A 133 -14.77 8.19 -11.30
CA GLY A 133 -13.39 7.99 -11.71
C GLY A 133 -12.35 8.29 -10.63
N GLY A 134 -12.78 8.41 -9.38
CA GLY A 134 -11.89 8.55 -8.23
C GLY A 134 -11.07 7.29 -7.95
N ASN A 135 -10.05 7.42 -7.13
CA ASN A 135 -9.14 6.33 -6.78
C ASN A 135 -9.12 6.10 -5.27
N ILE A 136 -9.17 4.85 -4.84
CA ILE A 136 -9.01 4.46 -3.43
C ILE A 136 -7.85 3.49 -3.31
N LEU A 137 -6.92 3.78 -2.40
CA LEU A 137 -5.94 2.83 -1.89
C LEU A 137 -6.44 2.32 -0.54
N LEU A 138 -6.94 1.09 -0.54
CA LEU A 138 -7.40 0.40 0.67
C LEU A 138 -6.31 -0.57 1.13
N ILE A 139 -5.90 -0.44 2.38
CA ILE A 139 -5.01 -1.37 3.08
C ILE A 139 -5.80 -1.94 4.24
N THR A 140 -5.91 -3.25 4.32
CA THR A 140 -6.62 -3.96 5.37
C THR A 140 -5.70 -4.96 6.08
N GLY A 141 -5.85 -5.08 7.39
CA GLY A 141 -5.16 -6.08 8.19
C GLY A 141 -6.01 -7.33 8.40
N TYR A 142 -5.38 -8.47 8.51
CA TYR A 142 -6.04 -9.76 8.77
C TYR A 142 -6.72 -9.85 10.15
N ASP A 143 -6.36 -8.96 11.06
CA ASP A 143 -6.77 -8.93 12.46
C ASP A 143 -8.01 -8.07 12.73
N HIS A 144 -8.35 -7.16 11.83
CA HIS A 144 -9.47 -6.23 12.01
C HIS A 144 -10.52 -6.33 10.91
N TYR A 145 -10.09 -6.58 9.67
CA TYR A 145 -11.00 -6.62 8.53
C TYR A 145 -11.62 -8.02 8.37
N SER A 146 -12.94 -8.05 8.30
CA SER A 146 -13.72 -9.17 7.78
C SER A 146 -15.03 -8.63 7.24
N GLU A 147 -15.70 -9.41 6.37
CA GLU A 147 -17.01 -9.00 5.83
C GLU A 147 -18.06 -8.84 6.91
N THR A 148 -17.99 -9.63 7.99
CA THR A 148 -18.91 -9.55 9.12
C THR A 148 -18.61 -8.33 10.01
N ALA A 149 -17.33 -8.00 10.21
CA ALA A 149 -16.94 -6.87 11.06
C ALA A 149 -17.12 -5.52 10.36
N MET A 150 -16.93 -5.49 9.04
CA MET A 150 -16.97 -4.27 8.22
C MET A 150 -17.86 -4.43 6.98
N PRO A 151 -19.18 -4.67 7.15
CA PRO A 151 -20.08 -4.99 6.05
C PRO A 151 -20.24 -3.87 5.02
N ASN A 152 -20.14 -2.59 5.40
CA ASN A 152 -20.22 -1.48 4.44
C ASN A 152 -18.94 -1.38 3.60
N LEU A 153 -17.77 -1.53 4.22
CA LEU A 153 -16.50 -1.53 3.49
C LEU A 153 -16.39 -2.77 2.58
N ALA A 154 -16.84 -3.93 3.04
CA ALA A 154 -16.93 -5.15 2.24
C ALA A 154 -17.88 -4.97 1.04
N ALA A 155 -19.04 -4.34 1.23
CA ALA A 155 -19.96 -4.04 0.14
C ALA A 155 -19.32 -3.11 -0.91
N LEU A 156 -18.58 -2.09 -0.49
CA LEU A 156 -17.81 -1.22 -1.40
C LEU A 156 -16.78 -2.02 -2.22
N CYS A 157 -16.03 -2.93 -1.57
CA CYS A 157 -15.09 -3.82 -2.26
C CYS A 157 -15.83 -4.74 -3.26
N GLY A 158 -16.99 -5.28 -2.86
CA GLY A 158 -17.84 -6.13 -3.70
C GLY A 158 -18.32 -5.43 -4.97
N GLU A 159 -18.69 -4.14 -4.90
CA GLU A 159 -19.04 -3.31 -6.05
C GLU A 159 -17.87 -3.18 -7.03
N MET A 160 -16.63 -3.18 -6.53
CA MET A 160 -15.39 -3.10 -7.31
C MET A 160 -14.86 -4.47 -7.76
N GLY A 161 -15.58 -5.54 -7.54
CA GLY A 161 -15.22 -6.88 -8.01
C GLY A 161 -14.33 -7.69 -7.07
N LEU A 162 -14.19 -7.25 -5.84
CA LEU A 162 -13.33 -7.88 -4.83
C LEU A 162 -14.15 -8.48 -3.68
N GLU A 163 -13.69 -9.60 -3.18
CA GLU A 163 -14.24 -10.29 -2.01
C GLU A 163 -13.10 -10.69 -1.08
N SER A 164 -13.31 -10.55 0.20
CA SER A 164 -12.35 -10.97 1.23
C SER A 164 -12.56 -12.42 1.61
N VAL A 165 -11.49 -13.12 1.88
CA VAL A 165 -11.52 -14.44 2.50
C VAL A 165 -11.06 -14.28 3.95
N ASP A 166 -12.01 -14.35 4.89
CA ASP A 166 -11.75 -14.09 6.31
C ASP A 166 -10.76 -15.09 6.92
N GLY A 167 -9.69 -14.58 7.47
CA GLY A 167 -8.65 -15.33 8.11
C GLY A 167 -7.24 -15.01 7.64
N LEU A 168 -6.30 -15.85 8.02
CA LEU A 168 -4.88 -15.73 7.69
C LEU A 168 -4.50 -16.66 6.55
N VAL A 169 -3.82 -16.12 5.54
CA VAL A 169 -3.33 -16.87 4.38
C VAL A 169 -2.06 -17.64 4.72
N PHE A 170 -2.03 -18.90 4.31
CA PHE A 170 -0.90 -19.82 4.42
C PHE A 170 -0.51 -20.37 3.06
N GLU A 171 0.78 -20.60 2.86
CA GLU A 171 1.31 -21.31 1.70
C GLU A 171 1.73 -22.72 2.06
N SER A 172 1.30 -23.70 1.24
CA SER A 172 1.74 -25.10 1.38
C SER A 172 3.11 -25.33 0.74
N SER A 173 3.41 -24.62 -0.33
CA SER A 173 4.63 -24.79 -1.12
C SER A 173 5.84 -24.16 -0.43
N ARG A 174 6.86 -24.99 -0.14
CA ARG A 174 8.04 -24.56 0.63
C ARG A 174 8.86 -23.44 -0.01
N ASP A 175 8.81 -23.31 -1.31
CA ASP A 175 9.46 -22.25 -2.10
C ASP A 175 8.62 -20.95 -2.18
N ARG A 176 7.44 -20.94 -1.56
CA ARG A 176 6.50 -19.82 -1.57
C ARG A 176 6.35 -19.12 -0.23
N TYR A 177 7.16 -19.49 0.76
CA TYR A 177 7.19 -18.80 2.04
C TYR A 177 8.58 -18.80 2.65
N ASN A 178 8.84 -17.86 3.56
CA ASN A 178 10.11 -17.70 4.26
C ASN A 178 9.95 -17.99 5.76
N GLY A 179 10.53 -19.08 6.23
CA GLY A 179 10.45 -19.50 7.62
C GLY A 179 9.10 -20.09 8.00
N TYR A 180 8.09 -19.25 8.13
CA TYR A 180 6.72 -19.65 8.50
C TYR A 180 5.77 -19.61 7.29
N PRO A 181 4.78 -20.53 7.19
CA PRO A 181 3.87 -20.60 6.04
C PRO A 181 3.02 -19.35 5.81
N TYR A 182 2.85 -18.48 6.78
CA TYR A 182 2.17 -17.18 6.68
C TYR A 182 3.10 -16.01 6.33
N THR A 183 4.39 -16.27 6.18
CA THR A 183 5.37 -15.29 5.68
C THR A 183 5.56 -15.54 4.19
N LEU A 184 4.66 -14.99 3.40
CA LEU A 184 4.46 -15.33 2.01
C LEU A 184 5.54 -14.75 1.09
N LEU A 185 5.89 -15.51 0.06
CA LEU A 185 6.67 -15.08 -1.11
C LEU A 185 5.76 -15.17 -2.35
N PRO A 186 4.85 -14.20 -2.54
CA PRO A 186 3.88 -14.25 -3.62
C PRO A 186 4.52 -14.11 -5.00
N SER A 187 3.84 -14.60 -6.01
CA SER A 187 4.16 -14.29 -7.40
C SER A 187 3.81 -12.83 -7.69
N ILE A 188 4.68 -12.16 -8.43
CA ILE A 188 4.48 -10.77 -8.86
C ILE A 188 3.79 -10.77 -10.22
N GLY A 189 2.70 -10.03 -10.34
CA GLY A 189 1.98 -9.83 -11.58
C GLY A 189 2.82 -9.08 -12.63
N THR A 190 2.50 -9.27 -13.89
CA THR A 190 3.20 -8.63 -15.02
C THR A 190 2.26 -7.85 -15.94
N THR A 191 1.00 -7.72 -15.56
CA THR A 191 -0.04 -7.07 -16.38
C THR A 191 -0.66 -5.89 -15.63
N GLY A 192 -1.39 -5.05 -16.36
CA GLY A 192 -2.04 -3.88 -15.78
C GLY A 192 -1.03 -2.92 -15.14
N PRO A 193 -1.19 -2.57 -13.86
CA PRO A 193 -0.29 -1.63 -13.18
C PRO A 193 1.18 -2.11 -13.10
N MET A 194 1.43 -3.40 -13.31
CA MET A 194 2.77 -4.00 -13.26
C MET A 194 3.45 -4.10 -14.64
N GLU A 195 2.80 -3.65 -15.70
CA GLU A 195 3.37 -3.66 -17.04
C GLU A 195 4.59 -2.73 -17.12
N GLY A 196 5.74 -3.26 -17.52
CA GLY A 196 7.01 -2.54 -17.58
C GLY A 196 7.75 -2.38 -16.24
N VAL A 197 7.27 -3.02 -15.17
CA VAL A 197 7.96 -3.05 -13.86
C VAL A 197 8.85 -4.29 -13.79
N ASP A 198 10.09 -4.18 -14.28
CA ASP A 198 11.00 -5.33 -14.43
C ASP A 198 12.00 -5.49 -13.28
N ASN A 199 12.08 -4.53 -12.35
CA ASN A 199 13.11 -4.48 -11.32
C ASN A 199 12.69 -5.11 -9.98
N VAL A 200 11.44 -5.50 -9.82
CA VAL A 200 10.96 -6.18 -8.60
C VAL A 200 11.17 -7.68 -8.75
N ARG A 201 12.08 -8.25 -7.97
CA ARG A 201 12.44 -9.67 -8.04
C ARG A 201 11.64 -10.56 -7.10
N TYR A 202 11.29 -10.05 -5.95
CA TYR A 202 10.48 -10.75 -4.94
C TYR A 202 9.77 -9.73 -4.04
N ALA A 203 8.67 -10.15 -3.48
CA ALA A 203 7.96 -9.46 -2.42
C ALA A 203 7.86 -10.40 -1.22
N LEU A 204 7.88 -9.84 -0.03
CA LEU A 204 7.66 -10.56 1.22
C LEU A 204 6.42 -9.97 1.89
N MET A 205 5.40 -10.80 2.12
CA MET A 205 4.21 -10.40 2.86
C MET A 205 4.07 -11.26 4.12
N ASN A 206 4.04 -10.61 5.26
CA ASN A 206 3.88 -11.31 6.53
C ASN A 206 2.46 -11.11 7.03
N ALA A 207 1.77 -12.21 7.30
CA ALA A 207 0.43 -12.21 7.88
C ALA A 207 -0.60 -11.39 7.07
N ALA A 208 -1.00 -11.89 5.92
CA ALA A 208 -2.01 -11.29 5.05
C ALA A 208 -3.35 -12.04 5.13
N HIS A 209 -4.45 -11.34 4.94
CA HIS A 209 -5.73 -11.98 4.62
C HIS A 209 -5.88 -12.15 3.11
N GLY A 210 -6.76 -13.06 2.68
CA GLY A 210 -6.97 -13.35 1.27
C GLY A 210 -7.95 -12.36 0.63
N ILE A 211 -7.64 -11.97 -0.61
CA ILE A 211 -8.56 -11.24 -1.49
C ILE A 211 -8.75 -12.07 -2.75
N ILE A 212 -9.97 -12.17 -3.24
CA ILE A 212 -10.32 -12.86 -4.48
C ILE A 212 -11.19 -11.97 -5.36
N ALA A 213 -11.25 -12.27 -6.67
CA ALA A 213 -12.19 -11.62 -7.56
C ALA A 213 -13.57 -12.29 -7.43
N ASN A 214 -14.63 -11.50 -7.24
CA ASN A 214 -16.00 -12.01 -7.09
C ASN A 214 -16.74 -12.21 -8.43
N GLY A 215 -16.11 -11.90 -9.57
CA GLY A 215 -16.70 -12.08 -10.90
C GLY A 215 -17.77 -11.04 -11.27
N SER A 216 -17.91 -9.92 -10.57
CA SER A 216 -18.93 -8.87 -10.80
C SER A 216 -18.75 -8.08 -12.09
N GLY A 217 -17.76 -8.40 -12.92
CA GLY A 217 -17.49 -7.74 -14.21
C GLY A 217 -16.47 -6.61 -14.16
N ALA A 218 -16.00 -6.21 -12.99
CA ALA A 218 -14.84 -5.32 -12.86
C ALA A 218 -13.55 -6.03 -13.31
N THR A 219 -12.63 -5.29 -13.91
CA THR A 219 -11.32 -5.84 -14.28
C THR A 219 -10.39 -5.82 -13.08
N VAL A 220 -10.01 -6.99 -12.61
CA VAL A 220 -9.08 -7.17 -11.49
C VAL A 220 -7.69 -7.49 -12.03
N TYR A 221 -6.68 -6.75 -11.59
CA TYR A 221 -5.26 -6.98 -11.90
C TYR A 221 -4.51 -7.39 -10.62
N PRO A 222 -4.26 -8.68 -10.39
CA PRO A 222 -3.47 -9.12 -9.26
C PRO A 222 -2.04 -8.61 -9.36
N ILE A 223 -1.59 -7.83 -8.38
CA ILE A 223 -0.21 -7.36 -8.27
C ILE A 223 0.65 -8.43 -7.60
N LEU A 224 0.12 -9.06 -6.56
CA LEU A 224 0.73 -10.18 -5.84
C LEU A 224 -0.28 -11.32 -5.79
N SER A 225 0.19 -12.55 -5.93
CA SER A 225 -0.68 -13.73 -5.88
C SER A 225 0.00 -14.89 -5.18
N THR A 226 -0.75 -15.60 -4.35
CA THR A 226 -0.32 -16.87 -3.79
C THR A 226 -0.34 -17.99 -4.85
N SER A 227 0.13 -19.18 -4.50
CA SER A 227 -0.05 -20.36 -5.35
C SER A 227 -1.48 -20.90 -5.25
N SER A 228 -1.84 -21.81 -6.15
CA SER A 228 -3.12 -22.54 -6.07
C SER A 228 -3.18 -23.55 -4.91
N GLN A 229 -2.07 -23.77 -4.20
CA GLN A 229 -1.98 -24.64 -3.04
C GLN A 229 -2.08 -23.85 -1.72
N ALA A 230 -2.23 -22.53 -1.79
CA ALA A 230 -2.49 -21.71 -0.62
C ALA A 230 -3.84 -22.05 0.01
N TYR A 231 -3.97 -21.72 1.27
CA TYR A 231 -5.21 -21.89 2.03
C TYR A 231 -5.34 -20.79 3.08
N VAL A 232 -6.56 -20.53 3.49
CA VAL A 232 -6.89 -19.54 4.51
C VAL A 232 -7.42 -20.26 5.72
N LYS A 233 -6.82 -19.99 6.88
CA LYS A 233 -7.31 -20.45 8.18
C LYS A 233 -8.08 -19.34 8.86
N SER A 234 -9.30 -19.69 9.33
CA SER A 234 -10.10 -18.76 10.13
C SER A 234 -9.40 -18.48 11.47
N LEU A 235 -9.42 -17.23 11.88
CA LEU A 235 -8.93 -16.78 13.19
C LEU A 235 -10.04 -16.71 14.25
N ALA A 236 -11.24 -17.18 13.94
CA ALA A 236 -12.34 -17.29 14.92
C ALA A 236 -12.03 -18.24 16.07
N GLN A 237 -11.04 -19.13 15.90
CA GLN A 237 -10.52 -20.03 16.91
C GLN A 237 -8.98 -19.90 16.99
N GLU A 238 -8.41 -20.36 18.11
CA GLU A 238 -6.96 -20.40 18.28
C GLU A 238 -6.31 -21.32 17.24
N LEU A 239 -5.27 -20.85 16.57
CA LEU A 239 -4.50 -21.65 15.63
C LEU A 239 -3.69 -22.70 16.36
N THR A 240 -4.07 -23.96 16.21
CA THR A 240 -3.40 -25.12 16.83
C THR A 240 -2.33 -25.73 15.93
N THR A 241 -2.41 -25.51 14.62
CA THR A 241 -1.49 -26.02 13.62
C THR A 241 -1.38 -25.07 12.43
N PHE A 242 -0.22 -25.10 11.77
CA PHE A 242 0.00 -24.43 10.47
C PHE A 242 -0.22 -25.38 9.28
N GLU A 243 -0.56 -26.62 9.51
CA GLU A 243 -0.91 -27.57 8.46
C GLU A 243 -2.34 -27.32 7.99
N LYS A 244 -2.58 -27.58 6.71
CA LYS A 244 -3.92 -27.49 6.14
C LYS A 244 -4.84 -28.55 6.74
N GLU A 245 -6.03 -28.16 7.12
CA GLU A 245 -7.06 -29.01 7.72
C GLU A 245 -8.33 -29.01 6.86
N ASP A 246 -9.22 -30.00 7.16
CA ASP A 246 -10.54 -30.04 6.56
C ASP A 246 -11.36 -28.81 7.02
N GLY A 247 -11.85 -28.03 6.05
CA GLY A 247 -12.59 -26.80 6.33
C GLY A 247 -11.79 -25.51 5.99
N ASP A 248 -10.46 -25.60 5.82
CA ASP A 248 -9.68 -24.47 5.34
C ASP A 248 -10.05 -24.13 3.89
N ILE A 249 -10.22 -22.86 3.60
CA ILE A 249 -10.55 -22.37 2.26
C ILE A 249 -9.29 -22.42 1.40
N SER A 250 -9.33 -23.16 0.31
CA SER A 250 -8.19 -23.37 -0.57
C SER A 250 -8.31 -22.60 -1.85
N GLY A 251 -7.20 -22.10 -2.36
CA GLY A 251 -7.13 -21.45 -3.66
C GLY A 251 -6.11 -20.31 -3.70
N THR A 252 -5.99 -19.70 -4.86
CA THR A 252 -5.16 -18.51 -5.05
C THR A 252 -5.84 -17.29 -4.45
N CYS A 253 -5.11 -16.55 -3.61
CA CYS A 253 -5.47 -15.22 -3.12
C CYS A 253 -4.58 -14.16 -3.76
N TYR A 254 -5.08 -12.93 -3.81
CA TYR A 254 -4.39 -11.74 -4.32
C TYR A 254 -3.96 -10.81 -3.21
#